data_31fb296c66bf345e5d3d7eb370fabf07
#
_entry.id   31fb296c66bf345e5d3d7eb370fabf07
#
_cell.length_a   1.000
_cell.length_b   1.000
_cell.length_c   1.000
_cell.angle_alpha   90.00
_cell.angle_beta   90.00
_cell.angle_gamma   90.00
#
_symmetry.space_group_name_H-M   'P 1'
#
loop_
_entity.id
_entity.type
_entity.pdbx_description
1 polymer ?
#
loop_
_entity_poly.entity_id
_entity_poly.type
_entity_poly.pdbx_seq_one_letter_code
_entity_poly.pdbx_strand_id
1 'polypeptide(L)'
;MRVKSKSAVLHMLLGSPNYISGQELANRLGVSRQTVGKCVQQLREEGYKIEATQRLGYKFLGDNNLVTAEVLTPRLHCPLEPIYYATVDSTNTEAKRLLNAGYRGNFLVVADEQTAGRGRQGKQFYSPRGTGIYMTVVVHHGHI
;
A
#
# COMPACT_ATOMS: atom_id res chain seq x y z
N MET A 1 14.70 -8.27 8.51
CA MET A 1 13.98 -9.53 8.29
C MET A 1 12.47 -9.45 8.56
N ARG A 2 12.02 -8.78 9.61
CA ARG A 2 10.58 -8.71 9.97
C ARG A 2 9.66 -8.00 8.95
N VAL A 3 10.13 -6.98 8.27
CA VAL A 3 9.34 -6.22 7.27
C VAL A 3 9.02 -7.06 6.04
N LYS A 4 9.96 -7.86 5.56
CA LYS A 4 9.76 -8.72 4.38
C LYS A 4 8.68 -9.80 4.61
N SER A 5 8.58 -10.35 5.82
CA SER A 5 7.59 -11.39 6.11
C SER A 5 6.16 -10.83 6.19
N LYS A 6 5.98 -9.63 6.76
CA LYS A 6 4.66 -8.96 6.84
C LYS A 6 4.11 -8.61 5.45
N SER A 7 4.90 -7.96 4.61
CA SER A 7 4.52 -7.65 3.23
C SER A 7 4.23 -8.92 2.42
N ALA A 8 5.00 -9.98 2.61
CA ALA A 8 4.78 -11.25 1.93
C ALA A 8 3.48 -11.94 2.37
N VAL A 9 3.15 -11.92 3.68
CA VAL A 9 1.85 -12.40 4.18
C VAL A 9 0.71 -11.62 3.54
N LEU A 10 0.79 -10.29 3.53
CA LEU A 10 -0.23 -9.43 2.92
C LEU A 10 -0.39 -9.73 1.43
N HIS A 11 0.72 -9.84 0.69
CA HIS A 11 0.69 -10.14 -0.74
C HIS A 11 -0.02 -11.46 -1.04
N MET A 12 0.25 -12.50 -0.26
CA MET A 12 -0.42 -13.79 -0.41
C MET A 12 -1.92 -13.71 -0.11
N LEU A 13 -2.31 -12.97 0.92
CA LEU A 13 -3.73 -12.77 1.27
C LEU A 13 -4.47 -11.94 0.22
N LEU A 14 -3.83 -10.92 -0.34
CA LEU A 14 -4.40 -10.10 -1.44
C LEU A 14 -4.59 -10.92 -2.73
N GLY A 15 -3.70 -11.86 -3.00
CA GLY A 15 -3.74 -12.72 -4.19
C GLY A 15 -4.73 -13.89 -4.11
N SER A 16 -5.40 -14.09 -2.96
CA SER A 16 -6.32 -15.22 -2.77
C SER A 16 -7.72 -14.75 -2.43
N PRO A 17 -8.74 -15.19 -3.16
CA PRO A 17 -10.13 -14.93 -2.81
C PRO A 17 -10.63 -15.80 -1.64
N ASN A 18 -9.86 -16.83 -1.27
CA ASN A 18 -10.21 -17.84 -0.27
C ASN A 18 -9.36 -17.69 0.99
N TYR A 19 -9.75 -18.40 2.04
CA TYR A 19 -8.93 -18.52 3.24
C TYR A 19 -7.63 -19.26 2.94
N ILE A 20 -6.54 -18.79 3.53
CA ILE A 20 -5.25 -19.48 3.54
C ILE A 20 -4.93 -19.86 4.98
N SER A 21 -4.61 -21.13 5.23
CA SER A 21 -4.28 -21.57 6.57
C SER A 21 -2.97 -20.93 7.05
N GLY A 22 -2.87 -20.70 8.37
CA GLY A 22 -1.63 -20.19 8.95
C GLY A 22 -0.44 -21.12 8.75
N GLN A 23 -0.67 -22.42 8.62
CA GLN A 23 0.36 -23.41 8.30
C GLN A 23 0.84 -23.28 6.85
N GLU A 24 -0.08 -23.09 5.93
CA GLU A 24 0.24 -22.90 4.51
C GLU A 24 1.05 -21.61 4.29
N LEU A 25 0.63 -20.50 4.90
CA LEU A 25 1.40 -19.25 4.88
C LEU A 25 2.81 -19.45 5.47
N ALA A 26 2.91 -20.13 6.60
CA ALA A 26 4.19 -20.42 7.25
C ALA A 26 5.12 -21.25 6.35
N ASN A 27 4.60 -22.30 5.73
CA ASN A 27 5.35 -23.17 4.83
C ASN A 27 5.86 -22.44 3.58
N ARG A 28 4.98 -21.68 2.93
CA ARG A 28 5.34 -20.92 1.70
C ARG A 28 6.35 -19.81 1.96
N LEU A 29 6.31 -19.22 3.16
CA LEU A 29 7.20 -18.09 3.52
C LEU A 29 8.46 -18.53 4.29
N GLY A 30 8.58 -19.81 4.63
CA GLY A 30 9.70 -20.32 5.43
C GLY A 30 9.77 -19.73 6.83
N VAL A 31 8.63 -19.46 7.46
CA VAL A 31 8.53 -18.88 8.81
C VAL A 31 7.65 -19.75 9.72
N SER A 32 7.61 -19.45 11.01
CA SER A 32 6.72 -20.17 11.94
C SER A 32 5.27 -19.68 11.85
N ARG A 33 4.30 -20.53 12.20
CA ARG A 33 2.88 -20.12 12.36
C ARG A 33 2.72 -18.95 13.32
N GLN A 34 3.51 -18.91 14.38
CA GLN A 34 3.51 -17.80 15.33
C GLN A 34 3.95 -16.49 14.67
N THR A 35 4.94 -16.53 13.79
CA THR A 35 5.36 -15.36 13.01
C THR A 35 4.26 -14.87 12.09
N VAL A 36 3.55 -15.78 11.40
CA VAL A 36 2.39 -15.44 10.58
C VAL A 36 1.31 -14.75 11.41
N GLY A 37 0.97 -15.30 12.59
CA GLY A 37 -0.03 -14.69 13.49
C GLY A 37 0.34 -13.27 13.92
N LYS A 38 1.61 -13.02 14.25
CA LYS A 38 2.12 -11.68 14.58
C LYS A 38 2.03 -10.73 13.38
N CYS A 39 2.37 -11.19 12.19
CA CYS A 39 2.23 -10.38 10.95
C CYS A 39 0.78 -10.00 10.70
N VAL A 40 -0.15 -10.95 10.83
CA VAL A 40 -1.59 -10.68 10.65
C VAL A 40 -2.09 -9.68 11.68
N GLN A 41 -1.68 -9.81 12.94
CA GLN A 41 -2.06 -8.85 13.98
C GLN A 41 -1.56 -7.44 13.65
N GLN A 42 -0.29 -7.29 13.26
CA GLN A 42 0.27 -6.00 12.84
C GLN A 42 -0.49 -5.40 11.65
N LEU A 43 -0.81 -6.22 10.63
CA LEU A 43 -1.60 -5.78 9.49
C LEU A 43 -3.00 -5.28 9.90
N ARG A 44 -3.65 -5.95 10.84
CA ARG A 44 -4.94 -5.53 11.39
C ARG A 44 -4.83 -4.19 12.14
N GLU A 45 -3.76 -4.00 12.93
CA GLU A 45 -3.47 -2.74 13.62
C GLU A 45 -3.20 -1.60 12.64
N GLU A 46 -2.65 -1.90 11.46
CA GLU A 46 -2.47 -0.97 10.34
C GLU A 46 -3.75 -0.70 9.54
N GLY A 47 -4.86 -1.34 9.89
CA GLY A 47 -6.18 -1.11 9.30
C GLY A 47 -6.59 -2.09 8.19
N TYR A 48 -5.78 -3.12 7.90
CA TYR A 48 -6.19 -4.15 6.95
C TYR A 48 -7.29 -5.04 7.53
N LYS A 49 -8.40 -5.15 6.82
CA LYS A 49 -9.50 -6.05 7.21
C LYS A 49 -9.16 -7.49 6.86
N ILE A 50 -8.58 -8.20 7.81
CA ILE A 50 -8.24 -9.61 7.70
C ILE A 50 -9.12 -10.40 8.65
N GLU A 51 -9.93 -11.28 8.13
CA GLU A 51 -10.69 -12.25 8.91
C GLU A 51 -9.77 -13.40 9.32
N ALA A 52 -9.89 -13.85 10.57
CA ALA A 52 -9.17 -14.99 11.10
C ALA A 52 -10.15 -15.97 11.72
N THR A 53 -10.13 -17.22 11.25
CA THR A 53 -10.92 -18.31 11.80
C THR A 53 -10.01 -19.46 12.21
N GLN A 54 -10.35 -20.15 13.31
CA GLN A 54 -9.53 -21.24 13.82
C GLN A 54 -9.40 -22.44 12.86
N ARG A 55 -10.46 -22.67 12.03
CA ARG A 55 -10.51 -23.83 11.12
C ARG A 55 -10.00 -23.51 9.72
N LEU A 56 -10.28 -22.33 9.19
CA LEU A 56 -10.00 -21.98 7.80
C LEU A 56 -8.71 -21.19 7.63
N GLY A 57 -8.27 -20.46 8.66
CA GLY A 57 -7.10 -19.58 8.61
C GLY A 57 -7.46 -18.12 8.40
N TYR A 58 -6.79 -17.45 7.48
CA TYR A 58 -6.86 -16.01 7.25
C TYR A 58 -7.40 -15.68 5.87
N LYS A 59 -8.24 -14.64 5.78
CA LYS A 59 -8.76 -14.11 4.53
C LYS A 59 -8.76 -12.59 4.54
N PHE A 60 -8.29 -11.98 3.47
CA PHE A 60 -8.42 -10.55 3.26
C PHE A 60 -9.83 -10.20 2.78
N LEU A 61 -10.52 -9.29 3.45
CA LEU A 61 -11.92 -8.96 3.13
C LEU A 61 -12.07 -7.91 2.02
N GLY A 62 -10.98 -7.32 1.54
CA GLY A 62 -10.97 -6.51 0.32
C GLY A 62 -11.57 -5.10 0.41
N ASP A 63 -12.21 -4.75 1.51
CA ASP A 63 -12.94 -3.49 1.65
C ASP A 63 -12.43 -2.68 2.86
N ASN A 64 -11.24 -2.14 2.74
CA ASN A 64 -10.61 -1.40 3.84
C ASN A 64 -10.27 0.05 3.52
N ASN A 65 -10.69 0.58 2.37
CA ASN A 65 -10.36 1.95 1.92
C ASN A 65 -8.86 2.33 1.98
N LEU A 66 -7.98 1.32 2.14
CA LEU A 66 -6.54 1.55 2.16
C LEU A 66 -5.99 1.53 0.73
N VAL A 67 -5.27 2.57 0.39
CA VAL A 67 -4.61 2.74 -0.91
C VAL A 67 -3.10 2.72 -0.70
N THR A 68 -2.57 1.57 -0.26
CA THR A 68 -1.12 1.37 -0.05
C THR A 68 -0.45 0.82 -1.30
N ALA A 69 0.89 0.88 -1.34
CA ALA A 69 1.66 0.31 -2.45
C ALA A 69 1.37 -1.19 -2.64
N GLU A 70 1.23 -1.95 -1.54
CA GLU A 70 0.93 -3.38 -1.55
C GLU A 70 -0.45 -3.70 -2.15
N VAL A 71 -1.43 -2.82 -1.93
CA VAL A 71 -2.78 -2.96 -2.49
C VAL A 71 -2.82 -2.53 -3.95
N LEU A 72 -2.08 -1.49 -4.32
CA LEU A 72 -2.07 -0.95 -5.68
C LEU A 72 -1.27 -1.81 -6.65
N THR A 73 -0.07 -2.24 -6.29
CA THR A 73 0.85 -2.95 -7.19
C THR A 73 0.20 -4.08 -7.98
N PRO A 74 -0.54 -5.02 -7.36
CA PRO A 74 -1.16 -6.12 -8.12
C PRO A 74 -2.35 -5.69 -8.98
N ARG A 75 -2.85 -4.47 -8.82
CA ARG A 75 -3.99 -3.92 -9.56
C ARG A 75 -3.59 -2.97 -10.68
N LEU A 76 -2.36 -2.49 -10.66
CA LEU A 76 -1.83 -1.63 -11.72
C LEU A 76 -1.42 -2.49 -12.93
N HIS A 77 -2.13 -2.35 -14.03
CA HIS A 77 -1.82 -3.01 -15.31
C HIS A 77 -0.91 -2.15 -16.21
N CYS A 78 -0.21 -1.21 -15.63
CA CYS A 78 0.72 -0.30 -16.31
C CYS A 78 2.03 -0.22 -15.52
N PRO A 79 3.17 0.14 -16.16
CA PRO A 79 4.47 0.21 -15.53
C PRO A 79 4.61 1.47 -14.64
N LEU A 80 3.77 1.59 -13.62
CA LEU A 80 3.81 2.62 -12.59
C LEU A 80 4.24 2.00 -11.27
N GLU A 81 5.26 2.55 -10.64
CA GLU A 81 5.67 2.16 -9.29
C GLU A 81 4.90 2.97 -8.25
N PRO A 82 4.04 2.36 -7.41
CA PRO A 82 3.33 3.07 -6.37
C PRO A 82 4.23 3.34 -5.16
N ILE A 83 4.29 4.60 -4.75
CA ILE A 83 5.02 5.08 -3.56
C ILE A 83 3.97 5.65 -2.60
N TYR A 84 3.78 4.98 -1.48
CA TYR A 84 2.75 5.32 -0.50
C TYR A 84 3.30 6.07 0.71
N TYR A 85 2.55 7.06 1.15
CA TYR A 85 2.76 7.81 2.39
C TYR A 85 1.47 7.83 3.23
N ALA A 86 1.57 7.58 4.53
CA ALA A 86 0.43 7.76 5.44
C ALA A 86 0.05 9.25 5.54
N THR A 87 1.04 10.13 5.59
CA THR A 87 0.87 11.58 5.61
C THR A 87 2.00 12.24 4.84
N VAL A 88 1.69 13.23 4.04
CA VAL A 88 2.65 14.03 3.28
C VAL A 88 2.17 15.49 3.25
N ASP A 89 3.05 16.43 2.99
CA ASP A 89 2.62 17.83 2.81
C ASP A 89 1.76 17.97 1.54
N SER A 90 2.25 17.47 0.42
CA SER A 90 1.52 17.38 -0.84
C SER A 90 2.12 16.30 -1.73
N THR A 91 1.29 15.45 -2.34
CA THR A 91 1.76 14.43 -3.29
C THR A 91 2.50 15.03 -4.47
N ASN A 92 2.11 16.23 -4.94
CA ASN A 92 2.82 16.97 -5.99
C ASN A 92 4.20 17.43 -5.53
N THR A 93 4.30 17.95 -4.32
CA THR A 93 5.59 18.41 -3.76
C THR A 93 6.52 17.22 -3.55
N GLU A 94 6.01 16.11 -3.05
CA GLU A 94 6.78 14.90 -2.85
C GLU A 94 7.27 14.30 -4.17
N ALA A 95 6.42 14.26 -5.19
CA ALA A 95 6.82 13.84 -6.53
C ALA A 95 7.99 14.68 -7.07
N LYS A 96 7.96 16.00 -6.87
CA LYS A 96 9.08 16.90 -7.24
C LYS A 96 10.34 16.62 -6.43
N ARG A 97 10.24 16.31 -5.13
CA ARG A 97 11.39 15.93 -4.30
C ARG A 97 12.05 14.65 -4.82
N LEU A 98 11.25 13.64 -5.16
CA LEU A 98 11.75 12.39 -5.72
C LEU A 98 12.47 12.61 -7.05
N LEU A 99 11.91 13.42 -7.94
CA LEU A 99 12.55 13.79 -9.21
C LEU A 99 13.88 14.53 -9.00
N ASN A 100 13.91 15.49 -8.07
CA ASN A 100 15.12 16.25 -7.73
C ASN A 100 16.18 15.36 -7.07
N ALA A 101 15.77 14.34 -6.31
CA ALA A 101 16.67 13.33 -5.74
C ALA A 101 17.21 12.33 -6.78
N GLY A 102 16.81 12.46 -8.04
CA GLY A 102 17.30 11.62 -9.13
C GLY A 102 16.46 10.38 -9.41
N TYR A 103 15.28 10.27 -8.83
CA TYR A 103 14.36 9.17 -9.14
C TYR A 103 13.99 9.18 -10.63
N ARG A 104 14.11 8.03 -11.29
CA ARG A 104 13.85 7.85 -12.71
C ARG A 104 12.81 6.74 -12.90
N GLY A 105 11.96 6.88 -13.91
CA GLY A 105 10.89 5.93 -14.19
C GLY A 105 9.51 6.55 -13.97
N ASN A 106 8.48 5.79 -14.35
CA ASN A 106 7.10 6.19 -14.13
C ASN A 106 6.68 5.78 -12.72
N PHE A 107 6.12 6.69 -11.96
CA PHE A 107 5.69 6.40 -10.59
C PHE A 107 4.42 7.13 -10.18
N LEU A 108 3.80 6.64 -9.14
CA LEU A 108 2.57 7.13 -8.55
C LEU A 108 2.81 7.44 -7.07
N VAL A 109 2.79 8.70 -6.68
CA VAL A 109 2.79 9.08 -5.27
C VAL A 109 1.36 9.08 -4.76
N VAL A 110 1.09 8.32 -3.70
CA VAL A 110 -0.22 8.21 -3.06
C VAL A 110 -0.10 8.52 -1.58
N ALA A 111 -1.06 9.26 -1.04
CA ALA A 111 -1.12 9.56 0.39
C ALA A 111 -2.54 9.41 0.94
N ASP A 112 -2.65 8.99 2.21
CA ASP A 112 -3.93 8.99 2.93
C ASP A 112 -4.34 10.40 3.36
N GLU A 113 -3.36 11.27 3.60
CA GLU A 113 -3.55 12.63 4.11
C GLU A 113 -2.52 13.58 3.52
N GLN A 114 -2.97 14.81 3.22
CA GLN A 114 -2.08 15.91 2.88
C GLN A 114 -2.23 17.06 3.88
N THR A 115 -1.13 17.53 4.46
CA THR A 115 -1.13 18.64 5.42
C THR A 115 -1.08 20.02 4.74
N ALA A 116 -0.61 20.08 3.50
CA ALA A 116 -0.50 21.28 2.69
C ALA A 116 -0.93 21.04 1.24
N GLY A 117 -2.08 20.36 1.06
CA GLY A 117 -2.67 20.12 -0.24
C GLY A 117 -2.94 21.43 -0.98
N ARG A 118 -2.65 21.48 -2.29
CA ARG A 118 -2.79 22.67 -3.12
C ARG A 118 -3.84 22.47 -4.20
N GLY A 119 -4.80 23.38 -4.22
CA GLY A 119 -5.76 23.53 -5.28
C GLY A 119 -5.26 24.49 -6.39
N ARG A 120 -6.14 24.81 -7.32
CA ARG A 120 -5.89 25.77 -8.39
C ARG A 120 -5.69 27.18 -7.83
N GLN A 121 -4.86 27.98 -8.50
CA GLN A 121 -4.60 29.40 -8.16
C GLN A 121 -4.08 29.59 -6.73
N GLY A 122 -3.29 28.63 -6.20
CA GLY A 122 -2.71 28.74 -4.87
C GLY A 122 -3.68 28.53 -3.69
N LYS A 123 -4.93 28.13 -3.96
CA LYS A 123 -5.90 27.81 -2.92
C LYS A 123 -5.46 26.56 -2.16
N GLN A 124 -5.70 26.56 -0.85
CA GLN A 124 -5.48 25.38 -0.03
C GLN A 124 -6.54 24.32 -0.35
N PHE A 125 -6.11 23.07 -0.46
CA PHE A 125 -7.00 21.92 -0.64
C PHE A 125 -6.99 21.09 0.62
N TYR A 126 -8.14 21.03 1.29
CA TYR A 126 -8.29 20.23 2.51
C TYR A 126 -8.31 18.73 2.16
N SER A 127 -7.37 18.00 2.74
CA SER A 127 -7.07 16.60 2.38
C SER A 127 -6.96 15.70 3.61
N PRO A 128 -8.02 15.55 4.42
CA PRO A 128 -7.96 14.71 5.61
C PRO A 128 -8.00 13.23 5.24
N ARG A 129 -7.49 12.39 6.14
CA ARG A 129 -7.48 10.94 5.99
C ARG A 129 -8.90 10.37 5.79
N GLY A 130 -9.03 9.40 4.88
CA GLY A 130 -10.26 8.63 4.69
C GLY A 130 -11.38 9.33 3.93
N THR A 131 -11.15 10.55 3.41
CA THR A 131 -12.20 11.33 2.71
C THR A 131 -11.97 11.48 1.22
N GLY A 132 -10.80 11.11 0.71
CA GLY A 132 -10.47 11.23 -0.70
C GLY A 132 -9.29 10.37 -1.11
N ILE A 133 -8.97 10.43 -2.39
CA ILE A 133 -7.78 9.83 -2.98
C ILE A 133 -6.84 10.97 -3.35
N TYR A 134 -5.66 11.01 -2.73
CA TYR A 134 -4.63 12.02 -2.98
C TYR A 134 -3.47 11.36 -3.67
N MET A 135 -3.25 11.70 -4.94
CA MET A 135 -2.20 11.08 -5.74
C MET A 135 -1.62 12.01 -6.79
N THR A 136 -0.40 11.73 -7.18
CA THR A 136 0.30 12.38 -8.28
C THR A 136 0.97 11.31 -9.14
N VAL A 137 0.66 11.29 -10.42
CA VAL A 137 1.29 10.41 -11.41
C VAL A 137 2.42 11.15 -12.09
N VAL A 138 3.59 10.53 -12.14
CA VAL A 138 4.74 11.00 -12.90
C VAL A 138 5.00 10.05 -14.05
N VAL A 139 4.98 10.58 -15.26
CA VAL A 139 5.25 9.83 -16.49
C VAL A 139 6.43 10.50 -17.18
N HIS A 140 7.46 9.72 -17.44
CA HIS A 140 8.59 10.15 -18.26
C HIS A 140 8.26 9.91 -19.73
N HIS A 141 8.23 10.99 -20.51
CA HIS A 141 8.27 10.88 -21.98
C HIS A 141 9.68 10.48 -22.38
N GLY A 142 9.85 9.26 -22.88
CA GLY A 142 11.04 8.92 -23.63
C GLY A 142 11.12 9.82 -24.85
N HIS A 143 12.25 10.47 -25.08
CA HIS A 143 12.49 11.08 -26.36
C HIS A 143 12.41 9.96 -27.42
N ILE A 144 11.46 10.11 -28.34
CA ILE A 144 11.38 9.32 -29.57
C ILE A 144 12.59 9.68 -30.45
#